data_a000290d5738afd859d24187349b8bae
#
_entry.id   a000290d5738afd859d24187349b8bae
#
_cell.length_a   1.000
_cell.length_b   1.000
_cell.length_c   1.000
_cell.angle_alpha   90.00
_cell.angle_beta   90.00
_cell.angle_gamma   90.00
#
_symmetry.space_group_name_H-M   'P 1'
#
loop_
_entity.id
_entity.type
_entity.pdbx_description
1 polymer ?
#
loop_
_entity_poly.entity_id
_entity_poly.type
_entity_poly.pdbx_seq_one_letter_code
_entity_poly.pdbx_strand_id
1 'polypeptide(L)'
;MASDKNKMIGELLKFYKVQNVNVQYKSMKDFAHYDVDDGVLELSNRYKTIAKRDIKEFLITMIHEIFHAMDAKKYGIKGFKEKYEMEIAQWQAENPNKNPDHWYKYIRSEVEAEKFGQRNYRRWLQKFKKAGYIN
;
A
#
# COMPACT_ATOMS: atom_id res chain seq x y z
N MET A 1 11.13 12.95 19.35
CA MET A 1 11.72 11.79 18.71
C MET A 1 10.78 11.22 17.66
N ALA A 2 11.33 10.75 16.56
CA ALA A 2 10.51 10.16 15.51
C ALA A 2 9.89 8.83 15.96
N SER A 3 8.81 8.46 15.30
CA SER A 3 8.16 7.18 15.50
C SER A 3 9.09 6.03 15.10
N ASP A 4 8.90 4.88 15.70
CA ASP A 4 9.68 3.70 15.42
C ASP A 4 9.10 2.98 14.18
N LYS A 5 9.32 3.56 13.01
CA LYS A 5 8.71 3.10 11.77
C LYS A 5 9.14 1.69 11.37
N ASN A 6 10.40 1.33 11.62
CA ASN A 6 10.89 -0.01 11.22
C ASN A 6 10.18 -1.11 11.99
N LYS A 7 9.89 -0.88 13.27
CA LYS A 7 9.10 -1.83 14.06
C LYS A 7 7.66 -1.89 13.58
N MET A 8 7.06 -0.75 13.26
CA MET A 8 5.70 -0.70 12.71
C MET A 8 5.61 -1.46 11.39
N ILE A 9 6.53 -1.21 10.47
CA ILE A 9 6.56 -1.90 9.17
C ILE A 9 6.71 -3.40 9.38
N GLY A 10 7.66 -3.82 10.22
CA GLY A 10 7.92 -5.23 10.49
C GLY A 10 6.70 -5.95 11.05
N GLU A 11 5.99 -5.34 11.99
CA GLU A 11 4.78 -5.92 12.57
C GLU A 11 3.64 -6.03 11.56
N LEU A 12 3.46 -5.01 10.71
CA LEU A 12 2.44 -5.05 9.66
C LEU A 12 2.72 -6.17 8.65
N LEU A 13 3.94 -6.26 8.17
CA LEU A 13 4.32 -7.31 7.22
C LEU A 13 4.13 -8.71 7.81
N LYS A 14 4.50 -8.89 9.07
CA LYS A 14 4.34 -10.16 9.77
C LYS A 14 2.87 -10.54 9.95
N PHE A 15 2.05 -9.59 10.40
CA PHE A 15 0.63 -9.84 10.64
C PHE A 15 -0.09 -10.26 9.37
N TYR A 16 0.18 -9.57 8.26
CA TYR A 16 -0.45 -9.87 6.98
C TYR A 16 0.27 -10.96 6.18
N LYS A 17 1.30 -11.57 6.77
CA LYS A 17 2.03 -12.72 6.20
C LYS A 17 2.70 -12.41 4.86
N VAL A 18 3.27 -11.24 4.77
CA VAL A 18 4.03 -10.78 3.59
C VAL A 18 5.46 -10.38 3.97
N GLN A 19 6.08 -11.11 4.89
CA GLN A 19 7.43 -10.80 5.40
C GLN A 19 8.53 -10.89 4.35
N ASN A 20 8.29 -11.59 3.24
CA ASN A 20 9.24 -11.71 2.15
C ASN A 20 9.30 -10.47 1.26
N VAL A 21 8.43 -9.50 1.51
CA VAL A 21 8.44 -8.23 0.76
C VAL A 21 9.58 -7.36 1.27
N ASN A 22 10.42 -6.86 0.35
CA ASN A 22 11.44 -5.88 0.68
C ASN A 22 10.83 -4.48 0.66
N VAL A 23 11.19 -3.67 1.65
CA VAL A 23 10.75 -2.28 1.73
C VAL A 23 11.93 -1.38 1.38
N GLN A 24 11.75 -0.50 0.41
CA GLN A 24 12.77 0.43 -0.05
C GLN A 24 12.20 1.85 -0.11
N TYR A 25 13.07 2.85 0.04
CA TYR A 25 12.71 4.25 -0.10
C TYR A 25 13.19 4.77 -1.43
N LYS A 26 12.36 5.59 -2.07
CA LYS A 26 12.64 6.09 -3.41
C LYS A 26 12.06 7.48 -3.60
N SER A 27 12.72 8.29 -4.41
CA SER A 27 12.15 9.56 -4.87
C SER A 27 11.03 9.26 -5.85
N MET A 28 9.80 9.66 -5.52
CA MET A 28 8.63 9.36 -6.34
C MET A 28 7.52 10.38 -6.08
N LYS A 29 6.64 10.57 -7.06
CA LYS A 29 5.49 11.45 -6.93
C LYS A 29 4.41 10.87 -6.02
N ASP A 30 4.19 9.56 -6.12
CA ASP A 30 3.21 8.86 -5.31
C ASP A 30 3.76 8.66 -3.90
N PHE A 31 2.90 8.32 -2.96
CA PHE A 31 3.30 8.02 -1.59
C PHE A 31 4.00 6.69 -1.49
N ALA A 32 3.54 5.71 -2.25
CA ALA A 32 4.10 4.37 -2.26
C ALA A 32 3.69 3.62 -3.53
N HIS A 33 4.39 2.51 -3.79
CA HIS A 33 4.09 1.64 -4.91
C HIS A 33 4.55 0.22 -4.58
N TYR A 34 3.76 -0.79 -4.93
CA TYR A 34 4.17 -2.17 -4.83
C TYR A 34 4.63 -2.68 -6.20
N ASP A 35 5.90 -3.04 -6.31
CA ASP A 35 6.49 -3.64 -7.51
C ASP A 35 6.30 -5.16 -7.43
N VAL A 36 5.33 -5.66 -8.18
CA VAL A 36 4.97 -7.08 -8.14
C VAL A 36 6.06 -7.98 -8.74
N ASP A 37 6.80 -7.50 -9.73
CA ASP A 37 7.84 -8.29 -10.38
C ASP A 37 8.99 -8.63 -9.42
N ASP A 38 9.41 -7.65 -8.63
CA ASP A 38 10.54 -7.79 -7.72
C ASP A 38 10.14 -8.03 -6.26
N GLY A 39 8.84 -7.96 -5.96
CA GLY A 39 8.36 -8.10 -4.58
C GLY A 39 8.85 -6.99 -3.67
N VAL A 40 8.91 -5.76 -4.17
CA VAL A 40 9.41 -4.60 -3.45
C VAL A 40 8.28 -3.63 -3.17
N LEU A 41 8.15 -3.23 -1.92
CA LEU A 41 7.26 -2.15 -1.53
C LEU A 41 8.11 -0.87 -1.48
N GLU A 42 7.87 0.01 -2.44
CA GLU A 42 8.57 1.28 -2.56
C GLU A 42 7.81 2.36 -1.82
N LEU A 43 8.48 3.02 -0.88
CA LEU A 43 7.93 4.15 -0.14
C LEU A 43 8.59 5.44 -0.60
N SER A 44 7.80 6.49 -0.69
CA SER A 44 8.35 7.83 -0.95
C SER A 44 9.38 8.18 0.11
N ASN A 45 10.46 8.87 -0.31
CA ASN A 45 11.47 9.38 0.62
C ASN A 45 10.89 10.26 1.72
N ARG A 46 9.70 10.82 1.52
CA ARG A 46 9.00 11.59 2.55
C ARG A 46 8.75 10.78 3.83
N TYR A 47 8.69 9.46 3.72
CA TYR A 47 8.47 8.56 4.86
C TYR A 47 9.75 8.09 5.54
N LYS A 48 10.92 8.55 5.11
CA LYS A 48 12.16 8.26 5.84
C LYS A 48 12.10 8.76 7.27
N THR A 49 11.47 9.93 7.46
CA THR A 49 11.16 10.49 8.77
C THR A 49 9.68 10.82 8.81
N ILE A 50 8.94 10.23 9.73
CA ILE A 50 7.50 10.40 9.80
C ILE A 50 7.16 11.31 10.97
N ALA A 51 6.62 12.49 10.66
CA ALA A 51 6.10 13.38 11.67
C ALA A 51 4.81 12.81 12.27
N LYS A 52 4.52 13.15 13.52
CA LYS A 52 3.33 12.66 14.24
C LYS A 52 2.04 12.88 13.43
N ARG A 53 1.92 14.03 12.76
CA ARG A 53 0.75 14.38 11.95
C ARG A 53 0.57 13.47 10.72
N ASP A 54 1.65 12.81 10.27
CA ASP A 54 1.64 11.99 9.05
C ASP A 54 1.47 10.49 9.33
N ILE A 55 1.35 10.10 10.60
CA ILE A 55 1.25 8.69 10.99
C ILE A 55 0.01 8.03 10.39
N LYS A 56 -1.14 8.70 10.45
CA LYS A 56 -2.38 8.17 9.87
C LYS A 56 -2.22 7.88 8.39
N GLU A 57 -1.71 8.86 7.65
CA GLU A 57 -1.48 8.73 6.20
C GLU A 57 -0.50 7.60 5.91
N PHE A 58 0.59 7.54 6.69
CA PHE A 58 1.59 6.48 6.54
C PHE A 58 0.97 5.10 6.72
N LEU A 59 0.17 4.90 7.75
CA LEU A 59 -0.46 3.61 8.02
C LEU A 59 -1.45 3.22 6.92
N ILE A 60 -2.28 4.15 6.47
CA ILE A 60 -3.21 3.90 5.37
C ILE A 60 -2.43 3.50 4.12
N THR A 61 -1.37 4.24 3.79
CA THR A 61 -0.54 3.99 2.61
C THR A 61 0.14 2.62 2.69
N MET A 62 0.75 2.29 3.85
CA MET A 62 1.40 1.00 4.05
C MET A 62 0.42 -0.16 3.90
N ILE A 63 -0.74 -0.05 4.54
CA ILE A 63 -1.74 -1.12 4.51
C ILE A 63 -2.32 -1.28 3.11
N HIS A 64 -2.52 -0.17 2.38
CA HIS A 64 -2.92 -0.18 0.98
C HIS A 64 -1.94 -1.01 0.13
N GLU A 65 -0.64 -0.74 0.25
CA GLU A 65 0.37 -1.46 -0.54
C GLU A 65 0.53 -2.91 -0.07
N ILE A 66 0.37 -3.18 1.21
CA ILE A 66 0.37 -4.55 1.74
C ILE A 66 -0.80 -5.35 1.13
N PHE A 67 -1.94 -4.72 0.91
CA PHE A 67 -3.06 -5.38 0.23
C PHE A 67 -2.67 -5.88 -1.16
N HIS A 68 -1.94 -5.08 -1.92
CA HIS A 68 -1.43 -5.52 -3.23
C HIS A 68 -0.45 -6.69 -3.08
N ALA A 69 0.42 -6.66 -2.08
CA ALA A 69 1.34 -7.76 -1.82
C ALA A 69 0.60 -9.05 -1.46
N MET A 70 -0.48 -8.94 -0.69
CA MET A 70 -1.36 -10.08 -0.37
C MET A 70 -2.02 -10.64 -1.62
N ASP A 71 -2.51 -9.78 -2.50
CA ASP A 71 -3.10 -10.19 -3.77
C ASP A 71 -2.07 -10.89 -4.67
N ALA A 72 -0.86 -10.36 -4.74
CA ALA A 72 0.21 -10.97 -5.50
C ALA A 72 0.57 -12.36 -4.97
N LYS A 73 0.56 -12.53 -3.66
CA LYS A 73 0.79 -13.82 -3.02
C LYS A 73 -0.34 -14.82 -3.34
N LYS A 74 -1.58 -14.34 -3.35
CA LYS A 74 -2.75 -15.17 -3.61
C LYS A 74 -2.84 -15.62 -5.07
N TYR A 75 -2.60 -14.73 -6.01
CA TYR A 75 -2.81 -14.98 -7.44
C TYR A 75 -1.52 -15.28 -8.20
N GLY A 76 -0.36 -15.09 -7.60
CA GLY A 76 0.94 -15.13 -8.26
C GLY A 76 1.20 -13.85 -9.06
N ILE A 77 2.43 -13.69 -9.53
CA ILE A 77 2.83 -12.49 -10.28
C ILE A 77 1.99 -12.34 -11.55
N LYS A 78 1.89 -13.41 -12.32
CA LYS A 78 1.14 -13.40 -13.59
C LYS A 78 -0.34 -13.13 -13.36
N GLY A 79 -0.95 -13.83 -12.41
CA GLY A 79 -2.37 -13.68 -12.09
C GLY A 79 -2.69 -12.26 -11.57
N PHE A 80 -1.82 -11.70 -10.75
CA PHE A 80 -1.95 -10.31 -10.28
C PHE A 80 -1.95 -9.33 -11.45
N LYS A 81 -0.98 -9.48 -12.37
CA LYS A 81 -0.86 -8.60 -13.53
C LYS A 81 -2.05 -8.72 -14.46
N GLU A 82 -2.48 -9.94 -14.76
CA GLU A 82 -3.63 -10.19 -15.65
C GLU A 82 -4.91 -9.57 -15.07
N LYS A 83 -5.14 -9.78 -13.77
CA LYS A 83 -6.30 -9.21 -13.08
C LYS A 83 -6.29 -7.69 -13.15
N TYR A 84 -5.14 -7.09 -12.87
CA TYR A 84 -4.98 -5.64 -12.88
C TYR A 84 -5.21 -5.05 -14.27
N GLU A 85 -4.61 -5.67 -15.30
CA GLU A 85 -4.76 -5.23 -16.68
C GLU A 85 -6.21 -5.38 -17.19
N MET A 86 -6.89 -6.45 -16.80
CA MET A 86 -8.31 -6.64 -17.14
C MET A 86 -9.18 -5.55 -16.53
N GLU A 87 -8.92 -5.17 -15.27
CA GLU A 87 -9.67 -4.12 -14.61
C GLU A 87 -9.47 -2.77 -15.30
N ILE A 88 -8.24 -2.47 -15.71
CA ILE A 88 -7.92 -1.24 -16.45
C ILE A 88 -8.65 -1.22 -17.79
N ALA A 89 -8.55 -2.31 -18.56
CA ALA A 89 -9.17 -2.40 -19.87
C ALA A 89 -10.70 -2.26 -19.78
N GLN A 90 -11.30 -2.90 -18.78
CA GLN A 90 -12.75 -2.82 -18.54
C GLN A 90 -13.18 -1.39 -18.21
N TRP A 91 -12.43 -0.73 -17.31
CA TRP A 91 -12.75 0.65 -16.94
C TRP A 91 -12.65 1.58 -18.16
N GLN A 92 -11.60 1.43 -18.97
CA GLN A 92 -11.41 2.23 -20.17
C GLN A 92 -12.55 2.02 -21.18
N ALA A 93 -12.99 0.77 -21.37
CA ALA A 93 -14.11 0.44 -22.24
C ALA A 93 -15.44 1.03 -21.76
N GLU A 94 -15.66 1.07 -20.45
CA GLU A 94 -16.87 1.61 -19.83
C GLU A 94 -16.85 3.14 -19.75
N ASN A 95 -15.69 3.77 -19.94
CA ASN A 95 -15.52 5.21 -19.81
C ASN A 95 -14.80 5.81 -21.03
N PRO A 96 -15.36 5.62 -22.25
CA PRO A 96 -14.67 6.02 -23.49
C PRO A 96 -14.44 7.53 -23.64
N ASN A 97 -15.23 8.35 -22.92
CA ASN A 97 -15.14 9.81 -22.98
C ASN A 97 -14.22 10.40 -21.91
N LYS A 98 -13.60 9.55 -21.07
CA LYS A 98 -12.68 9.97 -20.03
C LYS A 98 -11.24 9.73 -20.47
N ASN A 99 -10.31 10.48 -19.85
CA ASN A 99 -8.90 10.24 -20.08
C ASN A 99 -8.56 8.78 -19.71
N PRO A 100 -8.02 7.99 -20.65
CA PRO A 100 -7.74 6.57 -20.38
C PRO A 100 -6.73 6.33 -19.27
N ASP A 101 -5.92 7.35 -18.91
CA ASP A 101 -4.94 7.26 -17.84
C ASP A 101 -5.52 7.52 -16.45
N HIS A 102 -6.79 7.91 -16.34
CA HIS A 102 -7.44 8.20 -15.06
C HIS A 102 -8.04 6.97 -14.37
N TRP A 103 -7.63 5.77 -14.76
CA TRP A 103 -8.16 4.52 -14.23
C TRP A 103 -7.81 4.26 -12.76
N TYR A 104 -6.70 4.80 -12.28
CA TYR A 104 -6.08 4.41 -11.00
C TYR A 104 -7.05 4.45 -9.81
N LYS A 105 -7.87 5.49 -9.71
CA LYS A 105 -8.81 5.66 -8.58
C LYS A 105 -10.02 4.74 -8.66
N TYR A 106 -10.30 4.17 -9.82
CA TYR A 106 -11.59 3.56 -10.11
C TYR A 106 -11.54 2.06 -10.32
N ILE A 107 -10.38 1.48 -10.63
CA ILE A 107 -10.31 0.03 -10.81
C ILE A 107 -10.47 -0.66 -9.46
N ARG A 108 -11.06 -1.85 -9.52
CA ARG A 108 -11.44 -2.60 -8.33
C ARG A 108 -10.27 -2.86 -7.38
N SER A 109 -9.12 -3.27 -7.91
CA SER A 109 -7.94 -3.55 -7.10
C SER A 109 -7.50 -2.34 -6.27
N GLU A 110 -7.52 -1.13 -6.85
CA GLU A 110 -7.14 0.09 -6.12
C GLU A 110 -8.22 0.51 -5.13
N VAL A 111 -9.50 0.40 -5.50
CA VAL A 111 -10.61 0.72 -4.61
C VAL A 111 -10.60 -0.20 -3.38
N GLU A 112 -10.40 -1.49 -3.58
CA GLU A 112 -10.36 -2.47 -2.49
C GLU A 112 -9.14 -2.25 -1.59
N ALA A 113 -7.98 -1.94 -2.17
CA ALA A 113 -6.77 -1.64 -1.40
C ALA A 113 -6.96 -0.42 -0.51
N GLU A 114 -7.55 0.65 -1.05
CA GLU A 114 -7.82 1.87 -0.29
C GLU A 114 -8.82 1.62 0.85
N LYS A 115 -9.89 0.89 0.57
CA LYS A 115 -10.85 0.51 1.61
C LYS A 115 -10.19 -0.31 2.71
N PHE A 116 -9.29 -1.20 2.36
CA PHE A 116 -8.58 -2.03 3.33
C PHE A 116 -7.73 -1.16 4.26
N GLY A 117 -7.01 -0.19 3.72
CA GLY A 117 -6.25 0.78 4.50
C GLY A 117 -7.14 1.60 5.44
N GLN A 118 -8.25 2.13 4.90
CA GLN A 118 -9.18 2.94 5.67
C GLN A 118 -9.86 2.17 6.81
N ARG A 119 -10.14 0.88 6.60
CA ARG A 119 -10.78 0.02 7.62
C ARG A 119 -9.83 -0.38 8.73
N ASN A 120 -8.53 -0.48 8.45
CA ASN A 120 -7.59 -1.13 9.36
C ASN A 120 -6.63 -0.18 10.07
N TYR A 121 -6.44 1.05 9.58
CA TYR A 121 -5.40 1.92 10.12
C TYR A 121 -5.60 2.28 11.59
N ARG A 122 -6.85 2.48 12.04
CA ARG A 122 -7.15 2.90 13.43
C ARG A 122 -6.71 1.85 14.44
N ARG A 123 -6.93 0.59 14.14
CA ARG A 123 -6.52 -0.52 15.00
C ARG A 123 -5.01 -0.52 15.19
N TRP A 124 -4.27 -0.33 14.10
CA TRP A 124 -2.81 -0.28 14.16
C TRP A 124 -2.30 0.98 14.84
N LEU A 125 -2.94 2.11 14.59
CA LEU A 125 -2.59 3.37 15.26
C LEU A 125 -2.68 3.19 16.78
N GLN A 126 -3.76 2.63 17.29
CA GLN A 126 -3.95 2.37 18.71
C GLN A 126 -2.91 1.39 19.25
N LYS A 127 -2.70 0.30 18.53
CA LYS A 127 -1.73 -0.73 18.94
C LYS A 127 -0.32 -0.15 19.03
N PHE A 128 0.08 0.62 18.05
CA PHE A 128 1.43 1.20 18.01
C PHE A 128 1.63 2.30 19.05
N LYS A 129 0.58 3.04 19.37
CA LYS A 129 0.62 3.99 20.50
C LYS A 129 0.84 3.26 21.83
N LYS A 130 0.12 2.18 22.06
CA LYS A 130 0.28 1.37 23.27
C LYS A 130 1.67 0.73 23.36
N ALA A 131 2.23 0.32 22.24
CA ALA A 131 3.55 -0.28 22.19
C ALA A 131 4.68 0.74 22.36
N GLY A 132 4.38 2.04 22.34
CA GLY A 132 5.37 3.11 22.44
C GLY A 132 6.11 3.38 21.13
N TYR A 133 5.61 2.92 20.00
CA TYR A 133 6.24 3.15 18.70
C TYR A 133 5.90 4.52 18.11
N ILE A 134 4.88 5.16 18.64
CA ILE A 134 4.43 6.47 18.22
C ILE A 134 4.52 7.42 19.42
N ASN A 135 5.23 8.51 19.25
CA ASN A 135 5.38 9.51 20.29
C ASN A 135 4.23 10.51 20.30
#